data_5f975d4dc87d3c3616ec9834c12f6ba7
#
_entry.id   5f975d4dc87d3c3616ec9834c12f6ba7
#
_cell.length_a   1.000
_cell.length_b   1.000
_cell.length_c   1.000
_cell.angle_alpha   90.00
_cell.angle_beta   90.00
_cell.angle_gamma   90.00
#
_symmetry.space_group_name_H-M   'P 1'
#
loop_
_entity.id
_entity.type
_entity.pdbx_description
1 polymer ?
#
loop_
_entity_poly.entity_id
_entity_poly.type
_entity_poly.pdbx_seq_one_letter_code
_entity_poly.pdbx_strand_id
1 'polypeptide(L)'
;MNKLNKSVCSRGMAKPQWTHPMVEELYTLEGDYVWGDLGRMQRGGYCWWREDIYHGPSGTDTGFNLFVRTVNGPLVNTFDTVKKPFTWHPEHKPILPPELAPYGQPLPAAPNY
;
A
#
# COMPACT_ATOMS: atom_id res chain seq x y z
N MET A 1 11.69 1.12 -14.97
CA MET A 1 12.84 0.54 -14.23
C MET A 1 12.32 -0.06 -12.94
N ASN A 2 12.58 -1.34 -12.75
CA ASN A 2 12.14 -2.04 -11.54
C ASN A 2 13.15 -1.76 -10.42
N LYS A 3 12.73 -1.07 -9.38
CA LYS A 3 13.52 -0.97 -8.14
C LYS A 3 12.89 -1.86 -7.09
N LEU A 4 13.69 -2.78 -6.56
CA LEU A 4 13.36 -3.46 -5.33
C LEU A 4 13.74 -2.53 -4.18
N ASN A 5 12.78 -1.79 -3.66
CA ASN A 5 12.97 -1.00 -2.45
C ASN A 5 12.45 -1.80 -1.26
N LYS A 6 13.37 -2.22 -0.42
CA LYS A 6 13.02 -2.74 0.90
C LYS A 6 12.69 -1.54 1.79
N SER A 7 11.44 -1.18 1.85
CA SER A 7 10.98 -0.17 2.80
C SER A 7 10.55 -0.85 4.08
N VAL A 8 11.35 -0.72 5.11
CA VAL A 8 10.98 -1.15 6.45
C VAL A 8 10.39 0.04 7.18
N CYS A 9 9.11 -0.02 7.49
CA CYS A 9 8.43 1.00 8.25
C CYS A 9 8.20 0.52 9.69
N SER A 10 8.45 1.38 10.64
CA SER A 10 8.23 1.07 12.05
C SER A 10 6.74 0.98 12.36
N ARG A 11 6.38 0.08 13.26
CA ARG A 11 5.01 -0.07 13.76
C ARG A 11 4.44 1.27 14.25
N GLY A 12 3.18 1.52 13.93
CA GLY A 12 2.46 2.71 14.39
C GLY A 12 2.80 4.00 13.65
N MET A 13 3.60 3.95 12.59
CA MET A 13 3.84 5.13 11.76
C MET A 13 2.69 5.36 10.79
N ALA A 14 2.13 6.57 10.82
CA ALA A 14 1.23 7.07 9.81
C ALA A 14 1.89 8.22 9.06
N LYS A 15 1.79 8.21 7.75
CA LYS A 15 2.27 9.29 6.89
C LYS A 15 1.10 10.04 6.28
N PRO A 16 1.23 11.37 6.04
CA PRO A 16 0.20 12.13 5.36
C PRO A 16 -0.02 11.63 3.93
N GLN A 17 -1.10 12.06 3.33
CA GLN A 17 -1.40 11.82 1.92
C GLN A 17 -0.27 12.40 1.04
N TRP A 18 0.04 11.74 -0.07
CA TRP A 18 1.04 12.18 -1.02
C TRP A 18 0.67 11.85 -2.45
N THR A 19 1.39 12.45 -3.37
CA THR A 19 1.30 12.17 -4.81
C THR A 19 2.70 12.05 -5.42
N HIS A 20 2.76 11.51 -6.60
CA HIS A 20 4.00 11.39 -7.39
C HIS A 20 3.70 11.42 -8.90
N PRO A 21 4.67 11.84 -9.73
CA PRO A 21 4.45 12.02 -11.17
C PRO A 21 4.57 10.74 -12.00
N MET A 22 4.85 9.60 -11.40
CA MET A 22 4.99 8.31 -12.10
C MET A 22 3.92 7.33 -11.65
N VAL A 23 3.71 6.28 -12.43
CA VAL A 23 2.90 5.13 -12.00
C VAL A 23 3.67 4.34 -10.97
N GLU A 24 3.00 3.95 -9.90
CA GLU A 24 3.55 3.10 -8.85
C GLU A 24 2.72 1.83 -8.70
N GLU A 25 3.40 0.69 -8.67
CA GLU A 25 2.81 -0.60 -8.34
C GLU A 25 3.42 -1.12 -7.04
N LEU A 26 2.59 -1.63 -6.16
CA LEU A 26 2.98 -2.16 -4.86
C LEU A 26 2.47 -3.60 -4.71
N TYR A 27 3.35 -4.48 -4.29
CA TYR A 27 3.00 -5.83 -3.90
C TYR A 27 3.55 -6.12 -2.51
N THR A 28 2.68 -6.54 -1.60
CA THR A 28 3.07 -6.81 -0.22
C THR A 28 3.66 -8.21 -0.10
N LEU A 29 4.93 -8.27 0.25
CA LEU A 29 5.65 -9.52 0.47
C LEU A 29 5.44 -10.05 1.89
N GLU A 30 5.45 -9.15 2.88
CA GLU A 30 5.25 -9.47 4.29
C GLU A 30 4.66 -8.27 5.02
N GLY A 31 4.01 -8.56 6.16
CA GLY A 31 3.47 -7.53 7.04
C GLY A 31 2.16 -6.94 6.55
N ASP A 32 1.92 -5.70 6.92
CA ASP A 32 0.71 -4.98 6.56
C ASP A 32 0.98 -3.54 6.14
N TYR A 33 0.20 -3.05 5.20
CA TYR A 33 0.24 -1.68 4.75
C TYR A 33 -1.18 -1.13 4.68
N VAL A 34 -1.46 -0.15 5.52
CA VAL A 34 -2.81 0.40 5.69
C VAL A 34 -2.94 1.70 4.91
N TRP A 35 -3.97 1.79 4.08
CA TRP A 35 -4.27 2.93 3.22
C TRP A 35 -5.49 3.69 3.74
N GLY A 36 -5.29 4.61 4.69
CA GLY A 36 -6.37 5.44 5.20
C GLY A 36 -7.60 4.63 5.59
N ASP A 37 -8.71 4.93 4.94
CA ASP A 37 -9.98 4.22 5.06
C ASP A 37 -10.25 3.23 3.91
N LEU A 38 -9.32 3.13 2.94
CA LEU A 38 -9.50 2.27 1.77
C LEU A 38 -9.31 0.79 2.08
N GLY A 39 -8.39 0.46 2.97
CA GLY A 39 -8.16 -0.92 3.30
C GLY A 39 -6.76 -1.21 3.83
N ARG A 40 -6.54 -2.46 4.14
CA ARG A 40 -5.29 -3.02 4.60
C ARG A 40 -4.76 -4.02 3.58
N MET A 41 -3.55 -3.78 3.09
CA MET A 41 -2.81 -4.76 2.31
C MET A 41 -2.02 -5.67 3.23
N GLN A 42 -2.20 -6.96 3.06
CA GLN A 42 -1.41 -8.00 3.73
C GLN A 42 -0.60 -8.75 2.67
N ARG A 43 0.16 -9.76 3.08
CA ARG A 43 0.94 -10.59 2.16
C ARG A 43 0.12 -11.00 0.93
N GLY A 44 0.65 -10.75 -0.25
CA GLY A 44 -0.02 -10.98 -1.53
C GLY A 44 -0.94 -9.86 -1.98
N GLY A 45 -1.14 -8.84 -1.15
CA GLY A 45 -1.91 -7.65 -1.53
C GLY A 45 -1.19 -6.84 -2.61
N TYR A 46 -1.96 -6.34 -3.56
CA TYR A 46 -1.47 -5.56 -4.67
C TYR A 46 -2.29 -4.30 -4.83
N CYS A 47 -1.63 -3.19 -5.13
CA CYS A 47 -2.28 -1.97 -5.59
C CYS A 47 -1.40 -1.23 -6.59
N TRP A 48 -2.01 -0.33 -7.33
CA TRP A 48 -1.27 0.59 -8.18
C TRP A 48 -1.90 1.98 -8.12
N TRP A 49 -1.07 2.98 -8.36
CA TRP A 49 -1.46 4.37 -8.40
C TRP A 49 -0.98 4.96 -9.71
N ARG A 50 -1.89 5.59 -10.44
CA ARG A 50 -1.50 6.34 -11.63
C ARG A 50 -0.82 7.64 -11.24
N GLU A 51 -0.28 8.32 -12.24
CA GLU A 51 0.39 9.60 -12.08
C GLU A 51 -0.52 10.65 -11.42
N ASP A 52 0.07 11.48 -10.58
CA ASP A 52 -0.52 12.70 -10.01
C ASP A 52 -1.82 12.49 -9.20
N ILE A 53 -2.08 11.28 -8.75
CA ILE A 53 -3.19 11.00 -7.85
C ILE A 53 -2.71 11.03 -6.41
N TYR A 54 -3.36 11.85 -5.59
CA TYR A 54 -3.16 11.82 -4.15
C TYR A 54 -3.68 10.51 -3.55
N HIS A 55 -2.86 9.89 -2.74
CA HIS A 55 -3.20 8.66 -2.03
C HIS A 55 -2.59 8.67 -0.63
N GLY A 56 -3.08 7.81 0.24
CA GLY A 56 -2.82 7.85 1.67
C GLY A 56 -3.99 8.54 2.39
N PRO A 57 -3.85 8.88 3.65
CA PRO A 57 -2.69 8.60 4.50
C PRO A 57 -2.40 7.11 4.63
N SER A 58 -1.17 6.76 4.99
CA SER A 58 -0.80 5.35 5.13
C SER A 58 -0.03 5.09 6.42
N GLY A 59 -0.07 3.84 6.85
CA GLY A 59 0.65 3.38 8.02
C GLY A 59 0.81 1.87 8.02
N THR A 60 1.41 1.37 9.09
CA THR A 60 1.56 -0.06 9.30
C THR A 60 1.46 -0.39 10.79
N ASP A 61 0.82 -1.49 11.12
CA ASP A 61 0.74 -1.98 12.49
C ASP A 61 1.91 -2.91 12.82
N THR A 62 2.32 -3.75 11.88
CA THR A 62 3.34 -4.79 12.09
C THR A 62 4.64 -4.56 11.35
N GLY A 63 4.72 -3.51 10.52
CA GLY A 63 5.79 -3.34 9.55
C GLY A 63 5.45 -4.01 8.22
N PHE A 64 6.24 -3.75 7.20
CA PHE A 64 6.02 -4.35 5.88
C PHE A 64 7.30 -4.49 5.07
N ASN A 65 7.27 -5.45 4.16
CA ASN A 65 8.18 -5.54 3.03
C ASN A 65 7.35 -5.44 1.74
N LEU A 66 7.70 -4.49 0.90
CA LEU A 66 7.03 -4.28 -0.39
C LEU A 66 7.98 -4.51 -1.55
N PHE A 67 7.45 -5.10 -2.60
CA PHE A 67 8.00 -4.96 -3.93
C PHE A 67 7.35 -3.74 -4.58
N VAL A 68 8.16 -2.77 -4.99
CA VAL A 68 7.69 -1.53 -5.61
C VAL A 68 8.22 -1.44 -7.03
N ARG A 69 7.33 -1.20 -7.98
CA ARG A 69 7.69 -0.91 -9.36
C ARG A 69 7.19 0.47 -9.75
N THR A 70 8.07 1.25 -10.34
CA THR A 70 7.69 2.55 -10.89
C THR A 70 7.85 2.58 -12.40
N VAL A 71 6.95 3.27 -13.08
CA VAL A 71 6.99 3.47 -14.53
C VAL A 71 7.04 4.98 -14.81
N ASN A 72 7.91 5.38 -15.73
CA ASN A 72 8.15 6.77 -16.14
C ASN A 72 8.87 7.63 -15.10
N GLY A 73 9.69 7.04 -14.28
CA GLY A 73 10.60 7.81 -13.44
C GLY A 73 10.88 7.22 -12.07
N PRO A 74 11.78 7.87 -11.33
CA PRO A 74 12.10 7.50 -9.96
C PRO A 74 10.95 7.89 -9.02
N LEU A 75 10.86 7.20 -7.89
CA LEU A 75 9.90 7.52 -6.85
C LEU A 75 10.23 8.85 -6.19
N VAL A 76 9.45 9.86 -6.49
CA VAL A 76 9.54 11.21 -5.88
C VAL A 76 8.17 11.55 -5.31
N ASN A 77 8.07 11.61 -3.98
CA ASN A 77 6.82 11.87 -3.29
C ASN A 77 6.68 13.35 -2.91
N THR A 78 5.52 13.93 -3.19
CA THR A 78 5.11 15.25 -2.71
C THR A 78 4.00 15.06 -1.69
N PHE A 79 4.27 15.40 -0.44
CA PHE A 79 3.32 15.21 0.66
C PHE A 79 2.35 16.38 0.78
N ASP A 80 1.10 16.07 1.07
CA ASP A 80 0.09 17.05 1.44
C ASP A 80 0.35 17.56 2.87
N THR A 81 0.05 18.82 3.11
CA THR A 81 0.10 19.43 4.45
C THR A 81 -1.20 19.22 5.23
N VAL A 82 -2.28 18.84 4.55
CA VAL A 82 -3.58 18.61 5.16
C VAL A 82 -3.62 17.23 5.80
N LYS A 83 -3.96 17.19 7.10
CA LYS A 83 -4.17 15.93 7.81
C LYS A 83 -5.51 15.32 7.39
N LYS A 84 -5.47 14.06 6.99
CA LYS A 84 -6.66 13.25 6.70
C LYS A 84 -6.89 12.24 7.81
N PRO A 85 -8.15 11.84 8.08
CA PRO A 85 -8.45 10.76 9.01
C PRO A 85 -7.73 9.47 8.63
N PHE A 86 -7.32 8.71 9.64
CA PHE A 86 -6.64 7.43 9.45
C PHE A 86 -7.33 6.35 10.29
N THR A 87 -7.71 5.26 9.63
CA THR A 87 -8.33 4.11 10.28
C THR A 87 -7.33 2.96 10.32
N TRP A 88 -6.88 2.59 11.53
CA TRP A 88 -5.87 1.55 11.71
C TRP A 88 -6.34 0.14 11.36
N HIS A 89 -7.63 -0.12 11.53
CA HIS A 89 -8.21 -1.44 11.28
C HIS A 89 -9.40 -1.33 10.32
N PRO A 90 -9.16 -0.88 9.07
CA PRO A 90 -10.22 -0.83 8.07
C PRO A 90 -10.70 -2.25 7.74
N GLU A 91 -11.97 -2.34 7.37
CA GLU A 91 -12.50 -3.60 6.84
C GLU A 91 -11.74 -4.02 5.59
N HIS A 92 -11.61 -5.33 5.41
CA HIS A 92 -11.07 -5.89 4.17
C HIS A 92 -12.05 -5.64 3.03
N LYS A 93 -11.68 -4.77 2.12
CA LYS A 93 -12.51 -4.39 0.96
C LYS A 93 -11.70 -4.52 -0.32
N PRO A 94 -11.58 -5.73 -0.87
CA PRO A 94 -10.89 -5.89 -2.14
C PRO A 94 -11.63 -5.14 -3.25
N ILE A 95 -10.91 -4.34 -4.02
CA ILE A 95 -11.45 -3.62 -5.17
C ILE A 95 -11.37 -4.57 -6.36
N LEU A 96 -12.37 -5.40 -6.51
CA LEU A 96 -12.47 -6.40 -7.56
C LEU A 96 -13.80 -6.27 -8.31
N PRO A 97 -13.83 -6.61 -9.59
CA PRO A 97 -15.10 -6.82 -10.29
C PRO A 97 -15.97 -7.83 -9.52
N PRO A 98 -17.31 -7.68 -9.54
CA PRO A 98 -18.20 -8.54 -8.77
C PRO A 98 -17.99 -10.04 -8.96
N GLU A 99 -17.67 -10.47 -10.18
CA GLU A 99 -17.40 -11.86 -10.53
C GLU A 99 -16.12 -12.42 -9.88
N LEU A 100 -15.18 -11.56 -9.51
CA LEU A 100 -13.93 -11.93 -8.86
C LEU A 100 -13.94 -11.71 -7.35
N ALA A 101 -14.96 -11.05 -6.81
CA ALA A 101 -15.05 -10.73 -5.39
C ALA A 101 -14.86 -11.94 -4.45
N PRO A 102 -15.36 -13.17 -4.76
CA PRO A 102 -15.13 -14.34 -3.93
C PRO A 102 -13.66 -14.76 -3.79
N TYR A 103 -12.81 -14.32 -4.71
CA TYR A 103 -11.37 -14.65 -4.71
C TYR A 103 -10.52 -13.61 -3.97
N GLY A 104 -11.11 -12.50 -3.55
CA GLY A 104 -10.43 -11.39 -2.87
C GLY A 104 -10.21 -11.65 -1.39
N GLN A 105 -9.71 -12.82 -1.00
CA GLN A 105 -9.40 -13.15 0.37
C GLN A 105 -7.92 -12.93 0.69
N PRO A 106 -7.59 -12.50 1.92
CA PRO A 106 -6.20 -12.42 2.32
C PRO A 106 -5.48 -13.75 2.18
N LEU A 107 -4.22 -13.71 1.75
CA LEU A 107 -3.39 -14.91 1.73
C LEU A 107 -3.11 -15.39 3.16
N PRO A 108 -2.91 -16.71 3.36
CA PRO A 108 -2.43 -17.22 4.62
C PRO A 108 -1.11 -16.57 5.03
N ALA A 109 -0.81 -16.57 6.33
CA ALA A 109 0.49 -16.11 6.81
C ALA A 109 1.63 -16.84 6.11
N ALA A 110 2.74 -16.11 5.86
CA ALA A 110 3.91 -16.71 5.26
C ALA A 110 4.44 -17.85 6.16
N PRO A 111 4.87 -18.96 5.57
CA PRO A 111 5.54 -20.00 6.36
C PRO A 111 6.83 -19.41 6.96
N ASN A 112 7.16 -19.87 8.16
CA ASN A 112 8.46 -19.55 8.77
C ASN A 112 9.54 -20.30 7.99
N TYR A 113 10.45 -19.56 7.43
CA TYR A 113 11.64 -20.11 6.79
C TYR A 113 12.78 -20.20 7.80
#